data_15e50853a7f4e8d48ce2406d434898a6
#
_entry.id   15e50853a7f4e8d48ce2406d434898a6
#
_cell.length_a   1.000
_cell.length_b   1.000
_cell.length_c   1.000
_cell.angle_alpha   90.00
_cell.angle_beta   90.00
_cell.angle_gamma   90.00
#
_symmetry.space_group_name_H-M   'P 1'
#
loop_
_entity.id
_entity.type
_entity.pdbx_description
1 polymer ?
#
loop_
_entity_poly.entity_id
_entity_poly.type
_entity_poly.pdbx_seq_one_letter_code
_entity_poly.pdbx_strand_id
1 'polypeptide(L)'
;MNYKNLFNEKLNSLLFLEVKWDGFKKSVGIPQNIKLKNSEVYIPISSKYITSNINDQIKINNLPIYYFIEGMLLSMGADENLKFKEDYIIILNNISDSEECGKSLVADRVKEDNLEEAYLLLKGLYIATGDEEYYKKLLLVGESIREKDSGFEEILLKDIDEGKKEFIDMPDPYLYKAIILRKKEDFLGAKVEINEYINKGGEITKEIKTLIDDIENVSNYEKAVEMLDKDPKEAFKMLVDLSEKFDKNPLIYYYLGIASRKLENFNKAIYYLNKSLEIESGMLEVVTELGINYACLGEYEEALAYFEKAFEASRDVETCTNIVMCYLNLGNMEKAKEYLEKAKKINSEDEIVKQLVTMLKGK
;
A
#
# COMPACT_ATOMS: atom_id res chain seq x y z
N MET A 1 -9.29 -5.57 -13.70
CA MET A 1 -9.24 -5.47 -15.19
C MET A 1 -7.82 -5.78 -15.66
N ASN A 2 -7.62 -6.35 -16.89
CA ASN A 2 -6.25 -6.49 -17.44
C ASN A 2 -5.92 -5.25 -18.28
N TYR A 3 -5.27 -4.30 -17.66
CA TYR A 3 -4.95 -3.01 -18.31
C TYR A 3 -3.93 -3.13 -19.45
N LYS A 4 -3.02 -4.11 -19.42
CA LYS A 4 -2.12 -4.38 -20.55
C LYS A 4 -2.93 -4.76 -21.80
N ASN A 5 -3.96 -5.59 -21.63
CA ASN A 5 -4.87 -5.93 -22.73
C ASN A 5 -5.69 -4.73 -23.17
N LEU A 6 -6.22 -3.94 -22.22
CA LEU A 6 -6.98 -2.74 -22.54
C LEU A 6 -6.15 -1.74 -23.37
N PHE A 7 -4.90 -1.49 -23.00
CA PHE A 7 -4.01 -0.61 -23.74
C PHE A 7 -3.65 -1.16 -25.12
N ASN A 8 -3.45 -2.47 -25.23
CA ASN A 8 -3.29 -3.13 -26.53
C ASN A 8 -4.55 -3.01 -27.40
N GLU A 9 -5.74 -3.15 -26.83
CA GLU A 9 -7.00 -2.94 -27.54
C GLU A 9 -7.15 -1.50 -28.02
N LYS A 10 -6.78 -0.52 -27.19
CA LYS A 10 -6.74 0.89 -27.58
C LYS A 10 -5.78 1.13 -28.74
N LEU A 11 -4.57 0.59 -28.69
CA LEU A 11 -3.60 0.67 -29.78
C LEU A 11 -4.13 0.02 -31.06
N ASN A 12 -4.72 -1.17 -30.97
CA ASN A 12 -5.31 -1.88 -32.10
C ASN A 12 -6.55 -1.17 -32.68
N SER A 13 -7.19 -0.30 -31.92
CA SER A 13 -8.31 0.53 -32.42
C SER A 13 -7.85 1.73 -33.25
N LEU A 14 -6.55 2.01 -33.31
CA LEU A 14 -6.00 3.07 -34.15
C LEU A 14 -5.75 2.57 -35.57
N LEU A 15 -5.96 3.43 -36.53
CA LEU A 15 -5.61 3.20 -37.93
C LEU A 15 -4.28 3.91 -38.24
N PHE A 16 -3.32 3.16 -38.75
CA PHE A 16 -2.01 3.69 -39.08
C PHE A 16 -1.98 4.03 -40.58
N LEU A 17 -1.98 5.34 -40.86
CA LEU A 17 -1.99 5.85 -42.23
C LEU A 17 -0.57 6.12 -42.71
N GLU A 18 -0.20 5.50 -43.84
CA GLU A 18 1.03 5.87 -44.52
C GLU A 18 0.92 7.29 -45.08
N VAL A 19 1.86 8.13 -44.73
CA VAL A 19 1.87 9.53 -45.17
C VAL A 19 3.11 9.83 -46.02
N LYS A 20 2.89 10.55 -47.13
CA LYS A 20 3.98 11.15 -47.90
C LYS A 20 4.53 12.34 -47.13
N TRP A 21 5.73 12.20 -46.52
CA TRP A 21 6.27 13.14 -45.56
C TRP A 21 6.28 14.62 -46.07
N ASP A 22 6.73 14.86 -47.29
CA ASP A 22 6.79 16.24 -47.82
C ASP A 22 5.40 16.89 -48.03
N GLY A 23 4.40 16.07 -48.35
CA GLY A 23 3.00 16.52 -48.42
C GLY A 23 2.42 16.79 -47.03
N PHE A 24 2.68 15.90 -46.09
CA PHE A 24 2.21 16.02 -44.73
C PHE A 24 2.81 17.27 -44.03
N LYS A 25 4.14 17.50 -44.15
CA LYS A 25 4.77 18.71 -43.63
C LYS A 25 4.06 19.99 -44.06
N LYS A 26 3.71 20.06 -45.33
CA LYS A 26 3.01 21.24 -45.88
C LYS A 26 1.61 21.40 -45.30
N SER A 27 0.90 20.31 -45.13
CA SER A 27 -0.51 20.35 -44.64
C SER A 27 -0.59 20.75 -43.16
N VAL A 28 0.42 20.40 -42.34
CA VAL A 28 0.43 20.65 -40.89
C VAL A 28 1.39 21.78 -40.46
N GLY A 29 2.02 22.47 -41.42
CA GLY A 29 2.86 23.63 -41.16
C GLY A 29 4.26 23.31 -40.61
N ILE A 30 4.73 22.07 -40.74
CA ILE A 30 6.08 21.67 -40.30
C ILE A 30 7.13 22.24 -41.26
N PRO A 31 8.24 22.82 -40.76
CA PRO A 31 9.35 23.33 -41.59
C PRO A 31 9.92 22.25 -42.52
N GLN A 32 10.23 22.65 -43.77
CA GLN A 32 10.68 21.71 -44.80
C GLN A 32 12.02 21.03 -44.51
N ASN A 33 12.88 21.64 -43.67
CA ASN A 33 14.18 21.11 -43.26
C ASN A 33 14.08 19.97 -42.22
N ILE A 34 12.93 19.76 -41.62
CA ILE A 34 12.73 18.69 -40.65
C ILE A 34 12.73 17.31 -41.34
N LYS A 35 13.58 16.42 -40.83
CA LYS A 35 13.72 15.05 -41.31
C LYS A 35 13.31 14.07 -40.24
N LEU A 36 12.68 12.99 -40.66
CA LEU A 36 12.35 11.84 -39.78
C LEU A 36 13.53 10.85 -39.76
N LYS A 37 13.54 9.98 -38.77
CA LYS A 37 14.52 8.89 -38.69
C LYS A 37 14.20 7.73 -39.64
N ASN A 38 12.92 7.47 -39.86
CA ASN A 38 12.46 6.45 -40.80
C ASN A 38 12.06 7.08 -42.15
N SER A 39 12.34 6.38 -43.26
CA SER A 39 11.98 6.83 -44.63
C SER A 39 10.47 6.74 -44.89
N GLU A 40 9.79 5.79 -44.24
CA GLU A 40 8.34 5.61 -44.28
C GLU A 40 7.80 5.80 -42.87
N VAL A 41 6.74 6.60 -42.74
CA VAL A 41 6.11 6.84 -41.45
C VAL A 41 4.60 6.58 -41.57
N TYR A 42 4.08 5.85 -40.57
CA TYR A 42 2.66 5.56 -40.42
C TYR A 42 2.16 6.34 -39.23
N ILE A 43 1.22 7.28 -39.47
CA ILE A 43 0.68 8.12 -38.41
C ILE A 43 -0.66 7.54 -37.93
N PRO A 44 -0.80 7.28 -36.61
CA PRO A 44 -2.04 6.71 -36.07
C PRO A 44 -3.14 7.76 -35.96
N ILE A 45 -4.36 7.34 -36.25
CA ILE A 45 -5.59 8.11 -36.04
C ILE A 45 -6.67 7.23 -35.41
N SER A 46 -7.60 7.82 -34.68
CA SER A 46 -8.73 7.09 -34.12
C SER A 46 -9.65 6.53 -35.21
N SER A 47 -9.93 5.22 -35.18
CA SER A 47 -10.89 4.59 -36.11
C SER A 47 -12.31 5.12 -35.93
N LYS A 48 -12.68 5.61 -34.75
CA LYS A 48 -13.99 6.20 -34.45
C LYS A 48 -14.31 7.37 -35.37
N TYR A 49 -13.29 8.17 -35.73
CA TYR A 49 -13.47 9.26 -36.68
C TYR A 49 -13.93 8.77 -38.05
N ILE A 50 -13.32 7.71 -38.57
CA ILE A 50 -13.63 7.15 -39.88
C ILE A 50 -15.01 6.54 -39.88
N THR A 51 -15.39 5.78 -38.84
CA THR A 51 -16.68 5.16 -38.74
C THR A 51 -17.83 6.16 -38.62
N SER A 52 -17.64 7.30 -37.96
CA SER A 52 -18.62 8.36 -37.84
C SER A 52 -18.79 9.21 -39.13
N ASN A 53 -17.82 9.15 -40.06
CA ASN A 53 -17.78 9.95 -41.26
C ASN A 53 -17.74 9.12 -42.57
N ILE A 54 -18.17 7.84 -42.50
CA ILE A 54 -18.14 6.89 -43.65
C ILE A 54 -18.92 7.39 -44.89
N ASN A 55 -19.95 8.22 -44.71
CA ASN A 55 -20.78 8.73 -45.81
C ASN A 55 -20.17 9.88 -46.59
N ASP A 56 -19.13 10.54 -46.03
CA ASP A 56 -18.39 11.58 -46.73
C ASP A 56 -17.12 10.96 -47.32
N GLN A 57 -16.83 11.24 -48.61
CA GLN A 57 -15.54 10.84 -49.18
C GLN A 57 -14.40 11.45 -48.35
N ILE A 58 -13.86 10.66 -47.43
CA ILE A 58 -12.79 11.10 -46.50
C ILE A 58 -11.54 11.37 -47.35
N LYS A 59 -11.32 12.64 -47.67
CA LYS A 59 -10.03 13.07 -48.21
C LYS A 59 -9.07 13.23 -47.05
N ILE A 60 -8.11 12.34 -46.95
CA ILE A 60 -7.06 12.35 -45.90
C ILE A 60 -6.44 13.74 -45.72
N ASN A 61 -6.37 14.51 -46.81
CA ASN A 61 -5.84 15.88 -46.79
C ASN A 61 -6.72 16.90 -46.03
N ASN A 62 -7.93 16.55 -45.64
CA ASN A 62 -8.88 17.42 -44.93
C ASN A 62 -9.13 16.97 -43.49
N LEU A 63 -8.34 15.98 -43.01
CA LEU A 63 -8.45 15.53 -41.63
C LEU A 63 -7.94 16.63 -40.67
N PRO A 64 -8.73 17.02 -39.66
CA PRO A 64 -8.26 17.92 -38.62
C PRO A 64 -7.01 17.38 -37.93
N ILE A 65 -6.02 18.25 -37.76
CA ILE A 65 -4.70 17.90 -37.23
C ILE A 65 -4.76 17.24 -35.84
N TYR A 66 -5.76 17.59 -35.06
CA TYR A 66 -5.88 17.07 -33.69
C TYR A 66 -6.06 15.53 -33.65
N TYR A 67 -6.65 14.89 -34.67
CA TYR A 67 -6.76 13.43 -34.72
C TYR A 67 -5.40 12.74 -34.89
N PHE A 68 -4.47 13.38 -35.59
CA PHE A 68 -3.10 12.90 -35.71
C PHE A 68 -2.34 13.07 -34.39
N ILE A 69 -2.53 14.22 -33.72
CA ILE A 69 -1.94 14.50 -32.41
C ILE A 69 -2.46 13.48 -31.39
N GLU A 70 -3.77 13.30 -31.29
CA GLU A 70 -4.41 12.31 -30.41
C GLU A 70 -3.88 10.90 -30.65
N GLY A 71 -3.84 10.46 -31.90
CA GLY A 71 -3.37 9.12 -32.26
C GLY A 71 -1.91 8.90 -31.89
N MET A 72 -1.03 9.88 -32.16
CA MET A 72 0.39 9.78 -31.79
C MET A 72 0.59 9.73 -30.26
N LEU A 73 -0.11 10.58 -29.51
CA LEU A 73 -0.04 10.61 -28.05
C LEU A 73 -0.55 9.31 -27.44
N LEU A 74 -1.73 8.84 -27.86
CA LEU A 74 -2.30 7.57 -27.38
C LEU A 74 -1.40 6.38 -27.68
N SER A 75 -0.86 6.30 -28.89
CA SER A 75 0.01 5.18 -29.28
C SER A 75 1.32 5.15 -28.49
N MET A 76 1.95 6.30 -28.25
CA MET A 76 3.16 6.39 -27.43
C MET A 76 2.90 6.09 -25.95
N GLY A 77 1.73 6.49 -25.43
CA GLY A 77 1.34 6.16 -24.07
C GLY A 77 1.00 4.68 -23.87
N ALA A 78 0.46 4.02 -24.91
CA ALA A 78 0.06 2.61 -24.87
C ALA A 78 1.23 1.63 -25.09
N ASP A 79 2.22 2.00 -25.90
CA ASP A 79 3.38 1.15 -26.22
C ASP A 79 4.69 1.94 -26.15
N GLU A 80 5.48 1.65 -25.14
CA GLU A 80 6.80 2.28 -24.93
C GLU A 80 7.83 1.87 -25.99
N ASN A 81 7.64 0.72 -26.63
CA ASN A 81 8.53 0.17 -27.67
C ASN A 81 8.05 0.44 -29.09
N LEU A 82 7.17 1.42 -29.26
CA LEU A 82 6.58 1.75 -30.53
C LEU A 82 7.65 2.10 -31.60
N LYS A 83 7.59 1.44 -32.75
CA LYS A 83 8.58 1.57 -33.82
C LYS A 83 8.84 3.00 -34.28
N PHE A 84 7.79 3.83 -34.35
CA PHE A 84 7.87 5.20 -34.83
C PHE A 84 7.86 6.27 -33.73
N LYS A 85 8.10 5.86 -32.48
CA LYS A 85 8.07 6.74 -31.30
C LYS A 85 8.88 8.03 -31.49
N GLU A 86 10.12 7.88 -31.96
CA GLU A 86 11.02 9.03 -32.15
C GLU A 86 10.58 9.94 -33.28
N ASP A 87 9.98 9.41 -34.33
CA ASP A 87 9.40 10.21 -35.41
C ASP A 87 8.18 10.99 -34.92
N TYR A 88 7.34 10.37 -34.07
CA TYR A 88 6.19 11.07 -33.47
C TYR A 88 6.62 12.20 -32.54
N ILE A 89 7.68 12.01 -31.76
CA ILE A 89 8.28 13.09 -30.95
C ILE A 89 8.71 14.25 -31.85
N ILE A 90 9.42 13.96 -32.95
CA ILE A 90 9.85 15.00 -33.92
C ILE A 90 8.64 15.71 -34.54
N ILE A 91 7.61 14.98 -34.92
CA ILE A 91 6.39 15.54 -35.54
C ILE A 91 5.67 16.44 -34.54
N LEU A 92 5.36 15.95 -33.35
CA LEU A 92 4.63 16.69 -32.31
C LEU A 92 5.37 17.97 -31.90
N ASN A 93 6.67 17.92 -31.73
CA ASN A 93 7.47 19.08 -31.35
C ASN A 93 7.63 20.14 -32.49
N ASN A 94 7.19 19.82 -33.71
CA ASN A 94 7.22 20.76 -34.86
C ASN A 94 5.83 21.13 -35.38
N ILE A 95 4.76 20.68 -34.78
CA ILE A 95 3.38 21.13 -35.03
C ILE A 95 3.05 22.27 -34.06
N SER A 96 2.63 23.41 -34.59
CA SER A 96 2.15 24.50 -33.74
C SER A 96 0.99 24.05 -32.88
N ASP A 97 0.98 24.45 -31.60
CA ASP A 97 -0.09 24.21 -30.63
C ASP A 97 -0.38 22.71 -30.34
N SER A 98 0.54 21.79 -30.74
CA SER A 98 0.37 20.35 -30.50
C SER A 98 0.23 20.02 -29.01
N GLU A 99 1.02 20.69 -28.19
CA GLU A 99 1.01 20.54 -26.73
C GLU A 99 -0.31 21.07 -26.13
N GLU A 100 -0.79 22.23 -26.55
CA GLU A 100 -2.08 22.78 -26.10
C GLU A 100 -3.25 21.90 -26.54
N CYS A 101 -3.17 21.36 -27.76
CA CYS A 101 -4.13 20.35 -28.23
C CYS A 101 -4.13 19.11 -27.34
N GLY A 102 -2.96 18.58 -27.00
CA GLY A 102 -2.82 17.44 -26.10
C GLY A 102 -3.40 17.74 -24.71
N LYS A 103 -3.14 18.92 -24.14
CA LYS A 103 -3.75 19.35 -22.86
C LYS A 103 -5.27 19.38 -22.93
N SER A 104 -5.84 19.90 -24.03
CA SER A 104 -7.28 19.94 -24.22
C SER A 104 -7.87 18.54 -24.30
N LEU A 105 -7.24 17.62 -25.04
CA LEU A 105 -7.65 16.23 -25.13
C LEU A 105 -7.67 15.53 -23.77
N VAL A 106 -6.61 15.74 -22.96
CA VAL A 106 -6.57 15.22 -21.57
C VAL A 106 -7.71 15.78 -20.74
N ALA A 107 -7.94 17.10 -20.79
CA ALA A 107 -8.99 17.74 -20.02
C ALA A 107 -10.39 17.20 -20.39
N ASP A 108 -10.65 16.96 -21.68
CA ASP A 108 -11.91 16.40 -22.14
C ASP A 108 -12.10 14.95 -21.65
N ARG A 109 -11.05 14.11 -21.71
CA ARG A 109 -11.12 12.74 -21.18
C ARG A 109 -11.37 12.70 -19.68
N VAL A 110 -10.75 13.60 -18.92
CA VAL A 110 -10.99 13.72 -17.46
C VAL A 110 -12.44 14.14 -17.18
N LYS A 111 -13.00 15.09 -17.94
CA LYS A 111 -14.41 15.50 -17.81
C LYS A 111 -15.39 14.36 -18.14
N GLU A 112 -15.02 13.51 -19.09
CA GLU A 112 -15.80 12.34 -19.49
C GLU A 112 -15.63 11.13 -18.53
N ASP A 113 -14.84 11.27 -17.47
CA ASP A 113 -14.41 10.20 -16.54
C ASP A 113 -13.69 9.02 -17.26
N ASN A 114 -13.12 9.27 -18.44
CA ASN A 114 -12.31 8.31 -19.20
C ASN A 114 -10.84 8.46 -18.78
N LEU A 115 -10.55 8.03 -17.56
CA LEU A 115 -9.24 8.24 -16.93
C LEU A 115 -8.14 7.42 -17.62
N GLU A 116 -8.46 6.27 -18.19
CA GLU A 116 -7.49 5.40 -18.89
C GLU A 116 -6.95 6.09 -20.15
N GLU A 117 -7.83 6.72 -20.97
CA GLU A 117 -7.37 7.49 -22.13
C GLU A 117 -6.63 8.76 -21.68
N ALA A 118 -7.10 9.44 -20.63
CA ALA A 118 -6.39 10.59 -20.07
C ALA A 118 -4.96 10.22 -19.61
N TYR A 119 -4.81 9.05 -18.99
CA TYR A 119 -3.52 8.52 -18.57
C TYR A 119 -2.59 8.26 -19.76
N LEU A 120 -3.09 7.61 -20.81
CA LEU A 120 -2.31 7.35 -22.03
C LEU A 120 -1.91 8.65 -22.74
N LEU A 121 -2.80 9.64 -22.84
CA LEU A 121 -2.50 10.95 -23.41
C LEU A 121 -1.43 11.70 -22.60
N LEU A 122 -1.55 11.68 -21.26
CA LEU A 122 -0.53 12.29 -20.37
C LEU A 122 0.82 11.60 -20.53
N LYS A 123 0.83 10.26 -20.61
CA LYS A 123 2.07 9.51 -20.84
C LYS A 123 2.69 9.84 -22.20
N GLY A 124 1.86 9.96 -23.24
CA GLY A 124 2.29 10.42 -24.56
C GLY A 124 2.85 11.84 -24.56
N LEU A 125 2.21 12.80 -23.87
CA LEU A 125 2.68 14.16 -23.69
C LEU A 125 4.03 14.20 -22.96
N TYR A 126 4.12 13.48 -21.85
CA TYR A 126 5.38 13.36 -21.10
C TYR A 126 6.51 12.80 -21.98
N ILE A 127 6.25 11.72 -22.73
CA ILE A 127 7.23 11.15 -23.67
C ILE A 127 7.63 12.13 -24.76
N ALA A 128 6.69 12.93 -25.27
CA ALA A 128 6.94 13.88 -26.36
C ALA A 128 7.74 15.10 -25.90
N THR A 129 7.50 15.60 -24.69
CA THR A 129 8.03 16.88 -24.21
C THR A 129 9.16 16.73 -23.20
N GLY A 130 9.19 15.64 -22.42
CA GLY A 130 10.05 15.48 -21.24
C GLY A 130 9.66 16.38 -20.06
N ASP A 131 8.48 17.01 -20.09
CA ASP A 131 8.05 17.95 -19.05
C ASP A 131 7.53 17.20 -17.81
N GLU A 132 8.15 17.49 -16.67
CA GLU A 132 7.82 16.93 -15.35
C GLU A 132 6.36 17.17 -14.95
N GLU A 133 5.76 18.25 -15.42
CA GLU A 133 4.38 18.59 -15.07
C GLU A 133 3.38 17.55 -15.62
N TYR A 134 3.63 16.99 -16.81
CA TYR A 134 2.82 15.91 -17.34
C TYR A 134 3.02 14.61 -16.57
N TYR A 135 4.24 14.36 -16.13
CA TYR A 135 4.52 13.19 -15.30
C TYR A 135 3.83 13.29 -13.93
N LYS A 136 3.82 14.45 -13.27
CA LYS A 136 3.05 14.67 -12.03
C LYS A 136 1.56 14.41 -12.23
N LYS A 137 0.99 14.93 -13.32
CA LYS A 137 -0.42 14.68 -13.67
C LYS A 137 -0.69 13.22 -14.01
N LEU A 138 0.26 12.53 -14.64
CA LEU A 138 0.20 11.10 -14.91
C LEU A 138 0.06 10.29 -13.61
N LEU A 139 0.90 10.58 -12.61
CA LEU A 139 0.83 9.93 -11.31
C LEU A 139 -0.53 10.18 -10.61
N LEU A 140 -1.03 11.41 -10.66
CA LEU A 140 -2.33 11.77 -10.07
C LEU A 140 -3.49 11.01 -10.73
N VAL A 141 -3.53 10.95 -12.06
CA VAL A 141 -4.56 10.22 -12.81
C VAL A 141 -4.40 8.72 -12.59
N GLY A 142 -3.16 8.21 -12.58
CA GLY A 142 -2.86 6.80 -12.30
C GLY A 142 -3.36 6.37 -10.92
N GLU A 143 -3.16 7.20 -9.90
CA GLU A 143 -3.70 6.94 -8.55
C GLU A 143 -5.23 6.93 -8.55
N SER A 144 -5.86 7.86 -9.25
CA SER A 144 -7.32 7.90 -9.37
C SER A 144 -7.90 6.65 -10.05
N ILE A 145 -7.19 6.07 -11.04
CA ILE A 145 -7.57 4.79 -11.65
C ILE A 145 -7.38 3.64 -10.63
N ARG A 146 -6.24 3.60 -9.96
CA ARG A 146 -5.93 2.57 -8.97
C ARG A 146 -6.92 2.55 -7.80
N GLU A 147 -7.41 3.72 -7.37
CA GLU A 147 -8.45 3.80 -6.33
C GLU A 147 -9.77 3.18 -6.79
N LYS A 148 -10.11 3.30 -8.08
CA LYS A 148 -11.31 2.67 -8.66
C LYS A 148 -11.11 1.18 -8.94
N ASP A 149 -9.93 0.78 -9.39
CA ASP A 149 -9.57 -0.60 -9.74
C ASP A 149 -8.10 -0.90 -9.39
N SER A 150 -7.90 -1.70 -8.35
CA SER A 150 -6.56 -2.11 -7.89
C SER A 150 -5.74 -2.89 -8.93
N GLY A 151 -6.37 -3.39 -9.99
CA GLY A 151 -5.67 -4.02 -11.12
C GLY A 151 -4.73 -3.08 -11.89
N PHE A 152 -4.86 -1.76 -11.68
CA PHE A 152 -3.97 -0.76 -12.28
C PHE A 152 -2.63 -0.58 -11.54
N GLU A 153 -2.52 -1.10 -10.33
CA GLU A 153 -1.38 -0.87 -9.43
C GLU A 153 -0.02 -1.26 -10.03
N GLU A 154 0.07 -2.40 -10.73
CA GLU A 154 1.32 -2.86 -11.34
C GLU A 154 1.85 -1.85 -12.38
N ILE A 155 0.95 -1.25 -13.17
CA ILE A 155 1.31 -0.23 -14.18
C ILE A 155 1.80 1.04 -13.49
N LEU A 156 1.05 1.51 -12.49
CA LEU A 156 1.40 2.72 -11.76
C LEU A 156 2.74 2.57 -11.02
N LEU A 157 2.98 1.43 -10.37
CA LEU A 157 4.26 1.15 -9.69
C LEU A 157 5.43 1.13 -10.68
N LYS A 158 5.24 0.58 -11.88
CA LYS A 158 6.26 0.61 -12.93
C LYS A 158 6.61 2.05 -13.30
N ASP A 159 5.60 2.87 -13.59
CA ASP A 159 5.83 4.28 -13.97
C ASP A 159 6.43 5.10 -12.81
N ILE A 160 6.07 4.82 -11.55
CA ILE A 160 6.69 5.40 -10.36
C ILE A 160 8.18 5.04 -10.28
N ASP A 161 8.53 3.75 -10.43
CA ASP A 161 9.92 3.29 -10.32
C ASP A 161 10.80 3.77 -11.48
N GLU A 162 10.23 3.99 -12.66
CA GLU A 162 10.92 4.64 -13.81
C GLU A 162 11.15 6.12 -13.52
N GLY A 163 10.15 6.84 -13.04
CA GLY A 163 10.26 8.25 -12.71
C GLY A 163 11.24 8.55 -11.59
N LYS A 164 11.38 7.66 -10.60
CA LYS A 164 12.42 7.78 -9.56
C LYS A 164 13.84 7.76 -10.13
N LYS A 165 14.05 7.09 -11.26
CA LYS A 165 15.36 7.02 -11.93
C LYS A 165 15.60 8.24 -12.81
N GLU A 166 14.55 8.74 -13.44
CA GLU A 166 14.63 9.86 -14.37
C GLU A 166 14.64 11.21 -13.64
N PHE A 167 13.78 11.38 -12.65
CA PHE A 167 13.61 12.60 -11.86
C PHE A 167 14.14 12.40 -10.43
N ILE A 168 15.47 12.38 -10.29
CA ILE A 168 16.13 12.01 -9.02
C ILE A 168 15.68 12.90 -7.85
N ASP A 169 15.39 14.17 -8.08
CA ASP A 169 15.04 15.14 -7.04
C ASP A 169 13.52 15.37 -6.89
N MET A 170 12.70 14.73 -7.73
CA MET A 170 11.24 14.88 -7.66
C MET A 170 10.67 14.11 -6.46
N PRO A 171 9.87 14.75 -5.59
CA PRO A 171 9.26 14.08 -4.44
C PRO A 171 8.04 13.21 -4.81
N ASP A 172 7.24 13.61 -5.81
CA ASP A 172 5.94 13.01 -6.13
C ASP A 172 5.96 11.48 -6.28
N PRO A 173 6.93 10.83 -6.98
CA PRO A 173 6.98 9.37 -7.10
C PRO A 173 7.04 8.66 -5.75
N TYR A 174 7.72 9.25 -4.78
CA TYR A 174 7.87 8.70 -3.43
C TYR A 174 6.55 8.81 -2.64
N LEU A 175 5.82 9.93 -2.81
CA LEU A 175 4.50 10.10 -2.20
C LEU A 175 3.51 9.03 -2.68
N TYR A 176 3.37 8.87 -4.00
CA TYR A 176 2.44 7.88 -4.55
C TYR A 176 2.83 6.45 -4.18
N LYS A 177 4.12 6.15 -4.11
CA LYS A 177 4.57 4.83 -3.64
C LYS A 177 4.24 4.61 -2.16
N ALA A 178 4.41 5.62 -1.32
CA ALA A 178 4.03 5.55 0.09
C ALA A 178 2.52 5.31 0.27
N ILE A 179 1.68 5.98 -0.54
CA ILE A 179 0.22 5.78 -0.53
C ILE A 179 -0.13 4.33 -0.89
N ILE A 180 0.50 3.78 -1.93
CA ILE A 180 0.27 2.40 -2.36
C ILE A 180 0.70 1.41 -1.28
N LEU A 181 1.90 1.56 -0.70
CA LEU A 181 2.42 0.67 0.34
C LEU A 181 1.58 0.73 1.61
N ARG A 182 1.15 1.93 2.04
CA ARG A 182 0.20 2.08 3.15
C ARG A 182 -1.10 1.32 2.90
N LYS A 183 -1.65 1.38 1.70
CA LYS A 183 -2.86 0.66 1.33
C LYS A 183 -2.69 -0.87 1.36
N LYS A 184 -1.46 -1.34 1.14
CA LYS A 184 -1.05 -2.75 1.25
C LYS A 184 -0.69 -3.16 2.68
N GLU A 185 -0.83 -2.26 3.65
CA GLU A 185 -0.44 -2.47 5.04
C GLU A 185 1.07 -2.69 5.23
N ASP A 186 1.89 -2.36 4.21
CA ASP A 186 3.36 -2.29 4.35
C ASP A 186 3.77 -0.92 4.90
N PHE A 187 3.55 -0.73 6.20
CA PHE A 187 3.81 0.56 6.88
C PHE A 187 5.30 0.87 7.01
N LEU A 188 6.15 -0.15 7.10
CA LEU A 188 7.60 0.04 7.13
C LEU A 188 8.12 0.53 5.78
N GLY A 189 7.68 -0.11 4.69
CA GLY A 189 7.98 0.35 3.34
C GLY A 189 7.42 1.74 3.07
N ALA A 190 6.17 1.99 3.46
CA ALA A 190 5.53 3.30 3.32
C ALA A 190 6.30 4.41 4.06
N LYS A 191 6.84 4.10 5.26
CA LYS A 191 7.66 5.04 6.05
C LYS A 191 8.97 5.39 5.36
N VAL A 192 9.63 4.45 4.71
CA VAL A 192 10.84 4.72 3.93
C VAL A 192 10.54 5.68 2.79
N GLU A 193 9.47 5.41 2.05
CA GLU A 193 9.08 6.23 0.89
C GLU A 193 8.61 7.64 1.30
N ILE A 194 7.83 7.78 2.37
CA ILE A 194 7.37 9.09 2.83
C ILE A 194 8.51 9.94 3.37
N ASN A 195 9.53 9.33 3.99
CA ASN A 195 10.72 10.04 4.42
C ASN A 195 11.52 10.57 3.21
N GLU A 196 11.63 9.79 2.13
CA GLU A 196 12.26 10.27 0.89
C GLU A 196 11.47 11.41 0.26
N TYR A 197 10.13 11.35 0.27
CA TYR A 197 9.29 12.48 -0.15
C TYR A 197 9.64 13.77 0.62
N ILE A 198 9.74 13.69 1.95
CA ILE A 198 10.08 14.83 2.81
C ILE A 198 11.51 15.32 2.52
N ASN A 199 12.49 14.41 2.43
CA ASN A 199 13.90 14.72 2.16
C ASN A 199 14.10 15.44 0.83
N LYS A 200 13.25 15.15 -0.16
CA LYS A 200 13.25 15.80 -1.48
C LYS A 200 12.44 17.11 -1.53
N GLY A 201 12.00 17.60 -0.38
CA GLY A 201 11.30 18.87 -0.26
C GLY A 201 9.84 18.83 -0.71
N GLY A 202 9.19 17.67 -0.63
CA GLY A 202 7.78 17.55 -0.91
C GLY A 202 6.93 18.47 -0.02
N GLU A 203 5.89 19.08 -0.59
CA GLU A 203 5.00 19.98 0.13
C GLU A 203 4.16 19.21 1.15
N ILE A 204 4.17 19.65 2.39
CA ILE A 204 3.41 19.01 3.48
C ILE A 204 2.07 19.74 3.66
N THR A 205 1.09 19.35 2.87
CA THR A 205 -0.30 19.79 3.06
C THR A 205 -0.89 19.12 4.30
N LYS A 206 -2.09 19.56 4.72
CA LYS A 206 -2.81 18.97 5.85
C LYS A 206 -3.09 17.47 5.63
N GLU A 207 -3.47 17.09 4.42
CA GLU A 207 -3.78 15.72 4.02
C GLU A 207 -2.52 14.85 4.06
N ILE A 208 -1.40 15.36 3.52
CA ILE A 208 -0.11 14.67 3.54
C ILE A 208 0.40 14.52 4.98
N LYS A 209 0.21 15.54 5.82
CA LYS A 209 0.55 15.44 7.24
C LYS A 209 -0.23 14.32 7.93
N THR A 210 -1.52 14.22 7.66
CA THR A 210 -2.35 13.12 8.19
C THR A 210 -1.83 11.76 7.72
N LEU A 211 -1.44 11.64 6.45
CA LEU A 211 -0.84 10.41 5.90
C LEU A 211 0.48 10.06 6.60
N ILE A 212 1.35 11.05 6.81
CA ILE A 212 2.63 10.88 7.53
C ILE A 212 2.36 10.38 8.95
N ASP A 213 1.50 11.07 9.69
CA ASP A 213 1.16 10.71 11.07
C ASP A 213 0.58 9.27 11.15
N ASP A 214 -0.28 8.88 10.22
CA ASP A 214 -0.83 7.53 10.10
C ASP A 214 0.28 6.48 9.93
N ILE A 215 1.13 6.67 8.91
CA ILE A 215 2.22 5.74 8.58
C ILE A 215 3.19 5.62 9.77
N GLU A 216 3.58 6.72 10.38
CA GLU A 216 4.49 6.73 11.52
C GLU A 216 3.91 6.01 12.73
N ASN A 217 2.64 6.28 13.06
CA ASN A 217 2.01 5.69 14.23
C ASN A 217 1.88 4.18 14.11
N VAL A 218 1.44 3.66 12.96
CA VAL A 218 1.32 2.21 12.73
C VAL A 218 2.70 1.55 12.68
N SER A 219 3.65 2.14 11.96
CA SER A 219 5.03 1.63 11.92
C SER A 219 5.68 1.60 13.30
N ASN A 220 5.43 2.61 14.15
CA ASN A 220 5.95 2.65 15.51
C ASN A 220 5.29 1.58 16.41
N TYR A 221 3.98 1.33 16.21
CA TYR A 221 3.26 0.26 16.90
C TYR A 221 3.83 -1.12 16.54
N GLU A 222 3.96 -1.44 15.25
CA GLU A 222 4.55 -2.70 14.80
C GLU A 222 5.96 -2.90 15.35
N LYS A 223 6.79 -1.88 15.27
CA LYS A 223 8.14 -1.89 15.82
C LYS A 223 8.15 -2.11 17.34
N ALA A 224 7.24 -1.46 18.07
CA ALA A 224 7.15 -1.63 19.52
C ALA A 224 6.78 -3.07 19.89
N VAL A 225 5.86 -3.71 19.14
CA VAL A 225 5.51 -5.11 19.35
C VAL A 225 6.68 -6.04 19.07
N GLU A 226 7.42 -5.83 17.98
CA GLU A 226 8.64 -6.61 17.68
C GLU A 226 9.74 -6.45 18.74
N MET A 227 9.83 -5.28 19.35
CA MET A 227 10.83 -4.98 20.38
C MET A 227 10.51 -5.60 21.74
N LEU A 228 9.30 -6.11 21.99
CA LEU A 228 8.90 -6.67 23.28
C LEU A 228 9.86 -7.77 23.79
N ASP A 229 10.37 -8.60 22.89
CA ASP A 229 11.30 -9.68 23.24
C ASP A 229 12.76 -9.25 23.24
N LYS A 230 13.11 -8.26 22.41
CA LYS A 230 14.50 -7.82 22.20
C LYS A 230 14.92 -6.74 23.20
N ASP A 231 14.06 -5.75 23.40
CA ASP A 231 14.26 -4.62 24.32
C ASP A 231 12.91 -4.15 24.89
N PRO A 232 12.41 -4.82 25.95
CA PRO A 232 11.12 -4.48 26.56
C PRO A 232 11.05 -3.04 27.07
N LYS A 233 12.20 -2.43 27.41
CA LYS A 233 12.26 -1.06 27.90
C LYS A 233 11.99 -0.05 26.78
N GLU A 234 12.60 -0.24 25.63
CA GLU A 234 12.33 0.62 24.46
C GLU A 234 10.91 0.38 23.93
N ALA A 235 10.45 -0.89 23.86
CA ALA A 235 9.06 -1.21 23.53
C ALA A 235 8.07 -0.48 24.44
N PHE A 236 8.30 -0.52 25.76
CA PHE A 236 7.44 0.17 26.73
C PHE A 236 7.38 1.68 26.45
N LYS A 237 8.52 2.34 26.18
CA LYS A 237 8.57 3.77 25.89
C LYS A 237 7.77 4.12 24.64
N MET A 238 7.98 3.38 23.54
CA MET A 238 7.23 3.59 22.29
C MET A 238 5.72 3.40 22.48
N LEU A 239 5.29 2.40 23.25
CA LEU A 239 3.90 2.14 23.54
C LEU A 239 3.26 3.22 24.44
N VAL A 240 4.02 3.82 25.36
CA VAL A 240 3.55 4.96 26.16
C VAL A 240 3.26 6.15 25.25
N ASP A 241 4.18 6.51 24.34
CA ASP A 241 4.00 7.61 23.40
C ASP A 241 2.76 7.38 22.49
N LEU A 242 2.52 6.12 22.10
CA LEU A 242 1.33 5.74 21.34
C LEU A 242 0.05 5.80 22.19
N SER A 243 0.11 5.44 23.47
CA SER A 243 -1.06 5.47 24.36
C SER A 243 -1.58 6.90 24.65
N GLU A 244 -0.73 7.91 24.52
CA GLU A 244 -1.13 9.31 24.62
C GLU A 244 -1.93 9.78 23.41
N LYS A 245 -1.66 9.19 22.22
CA LYS A 245 -2.35 9.52 20.97
C LYS A 245 -3.60 8.66 20.74
N PHE A 246 -3.61 7.44 21.25
CA PHE A 246 -4.65 6.43 21.03
C PHE A 246 -5.15 5.84 22.36
N ASP A 247 -5.66 6.71 23.23
CA ASP A 247 -6.09 6.39 24.61
C ASP A 247 -7.24 5.36 24.68
N LYS A 248 -7.92 5.12 23.55
CA LYS A 248 -9.03 4.13 23.45
C LYS A 248 -8.66 2.86 22.70
N ASN A 249 -7.37 2.60 22.47
CA ASN A 249 -6.94 1.35 21.83
C ASN A 249 -6.54 0.31 22.89
N PRO A 250 -7.34 -0.76 23.10
CA PRO A 250 -7.09 -1.75 24.13
C PRO A 250 -5.78 -2.52 23.90
N LEU A 251 -5.38 -2.75 22.64
CA LEU A 251 -4.16 -3.49 22.31
C LEU A 251 -2.88 -2.77 22.78
N ILE A 252 -2.85 -1.44 22.72
CA ILE A 252 -1.69 -0.68 23.21
C ILE A 252 -1.51 -0.92 24.72
N TYR A 253 -2.59 -0.90 25.49
CA TYR A 253 -2.54 -1.18 26.94
C TYR A 253 -2.22 -2.64 27.25
N TYR A 254 -2.69 -3.57 26.42
CA TYR A 254 -2.30 -4.98 26.50
C TYR A 254 -0.78 -5.14 26.35
N TYR A 255 -0.20 -4.56 25.29
CA TYR A 255 1.25 -4.64 25.07
C TYR A 255 2.06 -3.85 26.10
N LEU A 256 1.55 -2.75 26.65
CA LEU A 256 2.13 -2.08 27.82
C LEU A 256 2.18 -3.00 29.04
N GLY A 257 1.14 -3.82 29.23
CA GLY A 257 1.09 -4.87 30.24
C GLY A 257 2.20 -5.91 30.03
N ILE A 258 2.31 -6.44 28.81
CA ILE A 258 3.36 -7.41 28.47
C ILE A 258 4.77 -6.82 28.67
N ALA A 259 5.02 -5.61 28.16
CA ALA A 259 6.30 -4.92 28.33
C ALA A 259 6.64 -4.74 29.82
N SER A 260 5.65 -4.33 30.64
CA SER A 260 5.81 -4.17 32.08
C SER A 260 6.15 -5.49 32.78
N ARG A 261 5.48 -6.61 32.40
CA ARG A 261 5.79 -7.94 32.92
C ARG A 261 7.22 -8.38 32.56
N LYS A 262 7.64 -8.18 31.32
CA LYS A 262 9.02 -8.50 30.88
C LYS A 262 10.08 -7.67 31.61
N LEU A 263 9.69 -6.50 32.12
CA LEU A 263 10.52 -5.66 33.01
C LEU A 263 10.36 -6.03 34.50
N GLU A 264 9.68 -7.14 34.80
CA GLU A 264 9.38 -7.64 36.16
C GLU A 264 8.57 -6.64 37.01
N ASN A 265 7.88 -5.68 36.38
CA ASN A 265 7.03 -4.73 37.06
C ASN A 265 5.55 -5.19 37.01
N PHE A 266 5.25 -6.26 37.75
CA PHE A 266 3.97 -6.95 37.68
C PHE A 266 2.77 -6.08 38.08
N ASN A 267 2.94 -5.21 39.11
CA ASN A 267 1.86 -4.28 39.50
C ASN A 267 1.52 -3.29 38.40
N LYS A 268 2.54 -2.80 37.67
CA LYS A 268 2.33 -1.89 36.54
C LYS A 268 1.71 -2.64 35.36
N ALA A 269 2.08 -3.89 35.15
CA ALA A 269 1.46 -4.74 34.14
C ALA A 269 -0.05 -4.91 34.42
N ILE A 270 -0.42 -5.26 35.64
CA ILE A 270 -1.82 -5.41 36.08
C ILE A 270 -2.60 -4.09 35.85
N TYR A 271 -2.00 -2.94 36.17
CA TYR A 271 -2.61 -1.64 35.92
C TYR A 271 -2.97 -1.43 34.44
N TYR A 272 -2.04 -1.70 33.52
CA TYR A 272 -2.28 -1.52 32.10
C TYR A 272 -3.24 -2.57 31.52
N LEU A 273 -3.16 -3.80 31.98
CA LEU A 273 -4.08 -4.88 31.56
C LEU A 273 -5.53 -4.57 32.00
N ASN A 274 -5.72 -4.02 33.19
CA ASN A 274 -7.04 -3.57 33.63
C ASN A 274 -7.56 -2.41 32.76
N LYS A 275 -6.69 -1.45 32.39
CA LYS A 275 -7.06 -0.40 31.43
C LYS A 275 -7.51 -0.98 30.10
N SER A 276 -6.83 -2.02 29.60
CA SER A 276 -7.23 -2.69 28.37
C SER A 276 -8.65 -3.27 28.50
N LEU A 277 -8.98 -3.96 29.61
CA LEU A 277 -10.31 -4.51 29.85
C LEU A 277 -11.40 -3.47 30.09
N GLU A 278 -11.04 -2.28 30.60
CA GLU A 278 -11.99 -1.17 30.75
C GLU A 278 -12.43 -0.64 29.37
N ILE A 279 -11.55 -0.69 28.36
CA ILE A 279 -11.84 -0.26 26.98
C ILE A 279 -12.60 -1.36 26.25
N GLU A 280 -12.10 -2.60 26.31
CA GLU A 280 -12.69 -3.77 25.65
C GLU A 280 -12.76 -4.95 26.63
N SER A 281 -13.95 -5.19 27.14
CA SER A 281 -14.19 -6.31 28.05
C SER A 281 -14.20 -7.64 27.28
N GLY A 282 -13.61 -8.67 27.88
CA GLY A 282 -13.67 -10.02 27.31
C GLY A 282 -12.48 -10.41 26.43
N MET A 283 -11.45 -9.61 26.37
CA MET A 283 -10.18 -9.99 25.72
C MET A 283 -9.53 -11.13 26.52
N LEU A 284 -9.58 -12.32 25.96
CA LEU A 284 -9.11 -13.55 26.63
C LEU A 284 -7.61 -13.50 26.92
N GLU A 285 -6.83 -12.95 26.01
CA GLU A 285 -5.39 -12.76 26.13
C GLU A 285 -5.04 -11.87 27.33
N VAL A 286 -5.83 -10.81 27.55
CA VAL A 286 -5.64 -9.88 28.67
C VAL A 286 -5.98 -10.58 30.00
N VAL A 287 -7.05 -11.37 30.03
CA VAL A 287 -7.45 -12.13 31.21
C VAL A 287 -6.37 -13.16 31.58
N THR A 288 -5.79 -13.84 30.60
CA THR A 288 -4.68 -14.79 30.81
C THR A 288 -3.43 -14.08 31.32
N GLU A 289 -3.05 -12.94 30.75
CA GLU A 289 -1.91 -12.14 31.20
C GLU A 289 -2.08 -11.60 32.63
N LEU A 290 -3.31 -11.24 33.04
CA LEU A 290 -3.58 -10.88 34.43
C LEU A 290 -3.29 -12.04 35.36
N GLY A 291 -3.77 -13.26 35.04
CA GLY A 291 -3.48 -14.48 35.81
C GLY A 291 -1.97 -14.72 35.94
N ILE A 292 -1.21 -14.54 34.82
CA ILE A 292 0.25 -14.70 34.83
C ILE A 292 0.89 -13.67 35.79
N ASN A 293 0.50 -12.41 35.73
CA ASN A 293 1.09 -11.37 36.57
C ASN A 293 0.77 -11.56 38.06
N TYR A 294 -0.44 -12.00 38.43
CA TYR A 294 -0.76 -12.33 39.80
C TYR A 294 0.01 -13.57 40.29
N ALA A 295 0.18 -14.60 39.44
CA ALA A 295 1.01 -15.75 39.75
C ALA A 295 2.49 -15.36 39.97
N CYS A 296 3.03 -14.41 39.18
CA CYS A 296 4.38 -13.87 39.36
C CYS A 296 4.55 -13.10 40.67
N LEU A 297 3.48 -12.47 41.17
CA LEU A 297 3.48 -11.84 42.52
C LEU A 297 3.34 -12.84 43.66
N GLY A 298 3.04 -14.12 43.37
CA GLY A 298 2.75 -15.14 44.38
C GLY A 298 1.30 -15.12 44.87
N GLU A 299 0.45 -14.30 44.27
CA GLU A 299 -0.98 -14.17 44.57
C GLU A 299 -1.77 -15.22 43.77
N TYR A 300 -1.60 -16.51 44.21
CA TYR A 300 -2.07 -17.65 43.41
C TYR A 300 -3.59 -17.83 43.45
N GLU A 301 -4.27 -17.37 44.48
CA GLU A 301 -5.74 -17.37 44.56
C GLU A 301 -6.33 -16.42 43.52
N GLU A 302 -5.80 -15.23 43.42
CA GLU A 302 -6.19 -14.23 42.44
C GLU A 302 -5.87 -14.72 41.02
N ALA A 303 -4.69 -15.31 40.82
CA ALA A 303 -4.28 -15.89 39.53
C ALA A 303 -5.27 -16.97 39.07
N LEU A 304 -5.68 -17.85 39.98
CA LEU A 304 -6.66 -18.89 39.69
C LEU A 304 -8.00 -18.33 39.23
N ALA A 305 -8.49 -17.26 39.84
CA ALA A 305 -9.76 -16.64 39.42
C ALA A 305 -9.73 -16.18 37.96
N TYR A 306 -8.59 -15.65 37.48
CA TYR A 306 -8.41 -15.27 36.08
C TYR A 306 -8.18 -16.48 35.18
N PHE A 307 -7.33 -17.44 35.57
CA PHE A 307 -7.06 -18.60 34.73
C PHE A 307 -8.28 -19.53 34.60
N GLU A 308 -9.08 -19.73 35.64
CA GLU A 308 -10.31 -20.55 35.58
C GLU A 308 -11.32 -19.91 34.61
N LYS A 309 -11.47 -18.56 34.66
CA LYS A 309 -12.31 -17.83 33.72
C LYS A 309 -11.81 -17.94 32.30
N ALA A 310 -10.47 -17.82 32.09
CA ALA A 310 -9.86 -17.99 30.76
C ALA A 310 -10.05 -19.44 30.26
N PHE A 311 -9.85 -20.42 31.10
CA PHE A 311 -9.99 -21.83 30.74
C PHE A 311 -11.43 -22.22 30.39
N GLU A 312 -12.44 -21.65 31.03
CA GLU A 312 -13.84 -21.86 30.65
C GLU A 312 -14.12 -21.46 29.19
N ALA A 313 -13.44 -20.42 28.72
CA ALA A 313 -13.62 -19.90 27.37
C ALA A 313 -12.75 -20.62 26.32
N SER A 314 -11.46 -20.85 26.61
CA SER A 314 -10.49 -21.39 25.66
C SER A 314 -10.33 -22.90 25.67
N ARG A 315 -10.42 -23.51 26.88
CA ARG A 315 -10.11 -24.93 27.13
C ARG A 315 -8.77 -25.37 26.56
N ASP A 316 -7.78 -24.46 26.52
CA ASP A 316 -6.44 -24.76 26.05
C ASP A 316 -5.56 -25.42 27.12
N VAL A 317 -4.45 -26.03 26.66
CA VAL A 317 -3.54 -26.78 27.54
C VAL A 317 -2.71 -25.85 28.40
N GLU A 318 -2.32 -24.66 27.86
CA GLU A 318 -1.45 -23.68 28.53
C GLU A 318 -2.15 -23.11 29.78
N THR A 319 -3.37 -22.61 29.60
CA THR A 319 -4.18 -22.11 30.73
C THR A 319 -4.42 -23.20 31.76
N CYS A 320 -4.71 -24.44 31.32
CA CYS A 320 -4.89 -25.56 32.19
C CYS A 320 -3.65 -25.92 33.03
N THR A 321 -2.46 -25.87 32.43
CA THR A 321 -1.18 -26.09 33.14
C THR A 321 -0.83 -24.94 34.10
N ASN A 322 -1.17 -23.69 33.76
CA ASN A 322 -1.08 -22.56 34.68
C ASN A 322 -1.91 -22.74 35.94
N ILE A 323 -3.14 -23.27 35.81
CA ILE A 323 -4.00 -23.63 36.95
C ILE A 323 -3.33 -24.71 37.80
N VAL A 324 -2.77 -25.76 37.17
CA VAL A 324 -2.03 -26.81 37.90
C VAL A 324 -0.90 -26.20 38.72
N MET A 325 -0.12 -25.30 38.12
CA MET A 325 1.01 -24.63 38.80
C MET A 325 0.54 -23.80 40.01
N CYS A 326 -0.55 -23.06 39.87
CA CYS A 326 -1.14 -22.31 40.98
C CYS A 326 -1.57 -23.22 42.12
N TYR A 327 -2.31 -24.32 41.85
CA TYR A 327 -2.71 -25.28 42.89
C TYR A 327 -1.53 -25.99 43.56
N LEU A 328 -0.45 -26.26 42.82
CA LEU A 328 0.79 -26.79 43.40
C LEU A 328 1.42 -25.83 44.39
N ASN A 329 1.49 -24.53 44.04
CA ASN A 329 2.05 -23.53 44.93
C ASN A 329 1.19 -23.28 46.17
N LEU A 330 -0.12 -23.44 46.07
CA LEU A 330 -1.06 -23.40 47.19
C LEU A 330 -1.07 -24.68 48.03
N GLY A 331 -0.31 -25.70 47.62
CA GLY A 331 -0.30 -27.01 48.33
C GLY A 331 -1.53 -27.87 48.10
N ASN A 332 -2.44 -27.49 47.19
CA ASN A 332 -3.64 -28.23 46.89
C ASN A 332 -3.39 -29.33 45.85
N MET A 333 -2.81 -30.44 46.33
CA MET A 333 -2.41 -31.56 45.47
C MET A 333 -3.59 -32.27 44.80
N GLU A 334 -4.76 -32.24 45.40
CA GLU A 334 -5.96 -32.88 44.84
C GLU A 334 -6.43 -32.17 43.58
N LYS A 335 -6.62 -30.87 43.67
CA LYS A 335 -7.01 -30.03 42.51
C LYS A 335 -5.91 -29.95 41.44
N ALA A 336 -4.63 -29.91 41.86
CA ALA A 336 -3.54 -29.97 40.91
C ALA A 336 -3.57 -31.23 40.05
N LYS A 337 -3.80 -32.41 40.67
CA LYS A 337 -3.96 -33.67 39.93
C LYS A 337 -5.20 -33.69 39.04
N GLU A 338 -6.33 -33.15 39.50
CA GLU A 338 -7.55 -33.05 38.70
C GLU A 338 -7.34 -32.28 37.42
N TYR A 339 -6.73 -31.09 37.53
CA TYR A 339 -6.47 -30.24 36.35
C TYR A 339 -5.35 -30.82 35.46
N LEU A 340 -4.37 -31.52 36.04
CA LEU A 340 -3.36 -32.23 35.24
C LEU A 340 -4.01 -33.34 34.39
N GLU A 341 -4.98 -34.05 34.89
CA GLU A 341 -5.70 -35.03 34.08
C GLU A 341 -6.55 -34.37 32.98
N LYS A 342 -7.07 -33.15 33.20
CA LYS A 342 -7.72 -32.37 32.15
C LYS A 342 -6.69 -31.95 31.08
N ALA A 343 -5.53 -31.43 31.47
CA ALA A 343 -4.46 -31.04 30.58
C ALA A 343 -3.94 -32.20 29.69
N LYS A 344 -3.77 -33.38 30.29
CA LYS A 344 -3.41 -34.61 29.56
C LYS A 344 -4.45 -35.01 28.51
N LYS A 345 -5.76 -34.84 28.80
CA LYS A 345 -6.82 -35.10 27.83
C LYS A 345 -6.81 -34.12 26.66
N ILE A 346 -6.37 -32.89 26.89
CA ILE A 346 -6.28 -31.86 25.85
C ILE A 346 -5.06 -32.15 24.97
N ASN A 347 -3.87 -32.29 25.57
CA ASN A 347 -2.63 -32.59 24.87
C ASN A 347 -1.63 -33.32 25.79
N SER A 348 -1.55 -34.66 25.67
CA SER A 348 -0.62 -35.48 26.45
C SER A 348 0.84 -35.34 26.05
N GLU A 349 1.10 -34.82 24.82
CA GLU A 349 2.42 -34.66 24.25
C GLU A 349 3.06 -33.31 24.61
N ASP A 350 2.30 -32.39 25.20
CA ASP A 350 2.78 -31.11 25.64
C ASP A 350 3.96 -31.23 26.63
N GLU A 351 5.00 -30.45 26.47
CA GLU A 351 6.21 -30.54 27.26
C GLU A 351 5.97 -30.19 28.74
N ILE A 352 5.15 -29.18 29.01
CA ILE A 352 4.81 -28.76 30.38
C ILE A 352 3.97 -29.83 31.06
N VAL A 353 3.02 -30.42 30.35
CA VAL A 353 2.25 -31.54 30.87
C VAL A 353 3.14 -32.71 31.26
N LYS A 354 4.11 -33.10 30.42
CA LYS A 354 5.08 -34.17 30.73
C LYS A 354 5.93 -33.86 31.95
N GLN A 355 6.41 -32.59 32.05
CA GLN A 355 7.19 -32.13 33.22
C GLN A 355 6.32 -32.22 34.52
N LEU A 356 5.09 -31.72 34.48
CA LEU A 356 4.17 -31.76 35.63
C LEU A 356 3.85 -33.19 36.04
N VAL A 357 3.63 -34.12 35.10
CA VAL A 357 3.44 -35.56 35.40
C VAL A 357 4.64 -36.13 36.12
N THR A 358 5.85 -35.80 35.68
CA THR A 358 7.10 -36.28 36.30
C THR A 358 7.25 -35.73 37.71
N MET A 359 6.98 -34.44 37.89
CA MET A 359 7.06 -33.75 39.19
C MET A 359 6.08 -34.34 40.21
N LEU A 360 4.85 -34.68 39.77
CA LEU A 360 3.81 -35.20 40.64
C LEU A 360 3.90 -36.72 40.92
N LYS A 361 4.68 -37.48 40.09
CA LYS A 361 4.98 -38.90 40.37
C LYS A 361 6.10 -39.07 41.38
N GLY A 362 6.97 -38.08 41.58
CA GLY A 362 8.08 -38.12 42.50
C GLY A 362 7.78 -37.64 43.92
N LYS A 363 6.55 -37.19 44.16
CA LYS A 363 6.01 -36.81 45.49
C LYS A 363 4.89 -37.78 45.91
#